data_21deb26727893d762016b28b3d4dedb7
#
_entry.id   21deb26727893d762016b28b3d4dedb7
#
_cell.length_a   1.000
_cell.length_b   1.000
_cell.length_c   1.000
_cell.angle_alpha   90.00
_cell.angle_beta   90.00
_cell.angle_gamma   90.00
#
_symmetry.space_group_name_H-M   'P 1'
#
loop_
_entity.id
_entity.type
_entity.pdbx_description
1 polymer ?
#
loop_
_entity_poly.entity_id
_entity_poly.type
_entity_poly.pdbx_seq_one_letter_code
_entity_poly.pdbx_strand_id
1 'polypeptide(L)'
;MINRLGSIISKNDVSFTNFRTDNINGPSVIKVPDWIENPLGKYYLYFAHHKGKQIRLAYSDNIEGPFTIHNDGVLNVNQTLGHDHIASPDVHIDNDNKKIIMYYHTPFEDWQYTFESYSDTGLTFVSDNKSLGMFYFRVFEFDNRTFAIAKNRNTSGITYELIDNEWIVQDENFIPNMRHCAVLIHNNKVFVFYSVIGDEQESIYCSEVNVNNWEIIQTKLVLKPEYDYEGVNLPKFKSTPGSVNYDVNQLRDPCIYQEDNKVY
;
A
#
# COMPACT_ATOMS: atom_id res chain seq x y z
N MET A 1 2.35 -22.25 -6.26
CA MET A 1 0.95 -22.24 -6.81
C MET A 1 0.25 -21.05 -6.21
N ILE A 2 -0.44 -20.24 -7.01
CA ILE A 2 -1.19 -19.07 -6.54
C ILE A 2 -2.66 -19.47 -6.48
N ASN A 3 -3.28 -19.25 -5.32
CA ASN A 3 -4.71 -19.49 -5.11
C ASN A 3 -5.46 -18.16 -5.01
N ARG A 4 -6.57 -18.03 -5.72
CA ARG A 4 -7.49 -16.90 -5.57
C ARG A 4 -8.51 -17.22 -4.48
N LEU A 5 -8.51 -16.41 -3.43
CA LEU A 5 -9.44 -16.58 -2.30
C LEU A 5 -10.76 -15.82 -2.46
N GLY A 6 -10.84 -14.96 -3.48
CA GLY A 6 -12.00 -14.11 -3.72
C GLY A 6 -11.85 -12.70 -3.15
N SER A 7 -12.92 -11.91 -3.27
CA SER A 7 -12.96 -10.55 -2.72
C SER A 7 -13.20 -10.58 -1.22
N ILE A 8 -12.30 -9.98 -0.43
CA ILE A 8 -12.42 -9.89 1.04
C ILE A 8 -13.14 -8.61 1.50
N ILE A 9 -13.12 -7.56 0.68
CA ILE A 9 -13.88 -6.31 0.86
C ILE A 9 -14.32 -5.84 -0.51
N SER A 10 -15.60 -5.53 -0.66
CA SER A 10 -16.18 -4.99 -1.88
C SER A 10 -16.61 -3.53 -1.73
N LYS A 11 -16.91 -2.87 -2.85
CA LYS A 11 -17.52 -1.52 -2.83
C LYS A 11 -18.84 -1.47 -2.05
N ASN A 12 -19.57 -2.57 -2.01
CA ASN A 12 -20.84 -2.64 -1.26
C ASN A 12 -20.61 -2.66 0.26
N ASP A 13 -19.55 -3.31 0.74
CA ASP A 13 -19.23 -3.39 2.17
C ASP A 13 -18.87 -2.01 2.74
N VAL A 14 -18.25 -1.15 1.95
CA VAL A 14 -17.83 0.19 2.36
C VAL A 14 -18.91 1.26 2.16
N SER A 15 -19.95 1.00 1.37
CA SER A 15 -21.03 1.96 1.07
C SER A 15 -21.92 2.27 2.27
N PHE A 16 -21.95 1.39 3.27
CA PHE A 16 -22.78 1.55 4.48
C PHE A 16 -22.17 2.43 5.56
N THR A 17 -20.93 2.86 5.38
CA THR A 17 -20.28 3.79 6.30
C THR A 17 -20.73 5.22 5.99
N ASN A 18 -20.63 6.14 6.97
CA ASN A 18 -20.89 7.58 6.77
C ASN A 18 -20.02 8.22 5.66
N PHE A 19 -19.08 7.45 5.13
CA PHE A 19 -18.21 7.82 4.04
C PHE A 19 -18.80 7.23 2.75
N ARG A 20 -19.40 8.03 1.92
CA ARG A 20 -19.86 7.65 0.58
C ARG A 20 -18.67 7.21 -0.28
N THR A 21 -18.26 5.96 -0.16
CA THR A 21 -17.10 5.47 -0.88
C THR A 21 -17.43 4.15 -1.55
N ASP A 22 -17.43 4.19 -2.82
CA ASP A 22 -17.47 3.05 -3.73
C ASP A 22 -16.06 2.67 -4.25
N ASN A 23 -15.00 3.27 -3.68
CA ASN A 23 -13.61 3.08 -4.08
C ASN A 23 -12.77 2.64 -2.89
N ILE A 24 -11.89 1.66 -3.12
CA ILE A 24 -10.94 1.11 -2.15
C ILE A 24 -9.59 1.03 -2.84
N ASN A 25 -8.54 1.56 -2.21
CA ASN A 25 -7.18 1.50 -2.76
C ASN A 25 -6.09 1.44 -1.70
N GLY A 26 -4.88 1.11 -2.14
CA GLY A 26 -3.65 1.18 -1.36
C GLY A 26 -3.71 0.40 -0.05
N PRO A 27 -4.02 -0.91 -0.07
CA PRO A 27 -4.11 -1.70 1.16
C PRO A 27 -2.75 -1.87 1.85
N SER A 28 -2.79 -2.00 3.18
CA SER A 28 -1.68 -2.46 4.02
C SER A 28 -2.24 -3.25 5.20
N VAL A 29 -1.72 -4.43 5.46
CA VAL A 29 -2.21 -5.31 6.52
C VAL A 29 -1.11 -5.62 7.52
N ILE A 30 -1.49 -5.63 8.80
CA ILE A 30 -0.63 -6.06 9.89
C ILE A 30 -1.35 -7.13 10.74
N LYS A 31 -0.58 -8.01 11.36
CA LYS A 31 -1.03 -8.74 12.54
C LYS A 31 -0.92 -7.83 13.73
N VAL A 32 -2.00 -7.70 14.47
CA VAL A 32 -2.04 -6.82 15.66
C VAL A 32 -1.07 -7.37 16.70
N PRO A 33 -0.13 -6.56 17.19
CA PRO A 33 0.86 -7.02 18.16
C PRO A 33 0.24 -7.29 19.54
N ASP A 34 0.81 -8.26 20.26
CA ASP A 34 0.27 -8.75 21.54
C ASP A 34 0.28 -7.68 22.67
N TRP A 35 1.02 -6.60 22.50
CA TRP A 35 1.04 -5.50 23.48
C TRP A 35 -0.17 -4.54 23.34
N ILE A 36 -1.00 -4.69 22.31
CA ILE A 36 -2.26 -3.93 22.19
C ILE A 36 -3.33 -4.62 23.04
N GLU A 37 -3.86 -3.91 24.02
CA GLU A 37 -4.94 -4.38 24.86
C GLU A 37 -6.30 -4.27 24.14
N ASN A 38 -7.10 -5.33 24.21
CA ASN A 38 -8.45 -5.39 23.65
C ASN A 38 -8.53 -4.99 22.16
N PRO A 39 -7.75 -5.63 21.26
CA PRO A 39 -7.82 -5.33 19.84
C PRO A 39 -9.19 -5.70 19.25
N LEU A 40 -9.58 -5.05 18.15
CA LEU A 40 -10.81 -5.36 17.43
C LEU A 40 -10.78 -6.74 16.74
N GLY A 41 -9.59 -7.24 16.42
CA GLY A 41 -9.32 -8.53 15.80
C GLY A 41 -7.83 -8.78 15.70
N LYS A 42 -7.43 -9.94 15.21
CA LYS A 42 -6.01 -10.32 15.05
C LYS A 42 -5.30 -9.59 13.93
N TYR A 43 -6.03 -9.16 12.91
CA TYR A 43 -5.49 -8.48 11.73
C TYR A 43 -6.19 -7.16 11.54
N TYR A 44 -5.40 -6.14 11.23
CA TYR A 44 -5.85 -4.81 10.83
C TYR A 44 -5.45 -4.58 9.39
N LEU A 45 -6.43 -4.32 8.52
CA LEU A 45 -6.27 -3.96 7.12
C LEU A 45 -6.58 -2.49 6.95
N TYR A 46 -5.55 -1.68 6.71
CA TYR A 46 -5.68 -0.26 6.42
C TYR A 46 -5.83 -0.05 4.92
N PHE A 47 -6.65 0.90 4.54
CA PHE A 47 -6.89 1.24 3.14
C PHE A 47 -7.41 2.68 3.00
N ALA A 48 -7.47 3.16 1.78
CA ALA A 48 -7.94 4.50 1.48
C ALA A 48 -9.07 4.49 0.45
N HIS A 49 -9.59 5.66 0.18
CA HIS A 49 -10.44 5.98 -0.95
C HIS A 49 -9.69 6.99 -1.82
N HIS A 50 -9.72 6.82 -3.14
CA HIS A 50 -9.08 7.79 -4.04
C HIS A 50 -9.72 9.16 -3.88
N LYS A 51 -8.94 10.19 -3.52
CA LYS A 51 -9.38 11.50 -3.07
C LYS A 51 -10.24 11.50 -1.79
N GLY A 52 -10.16 10.44 -1.00
CA GLY A 52 -10.81 10.36 0.31
C GLY A 52 -10.11 11.23 1.35
N LYS A 53 -10.86 11.59 2.37
CA LYS A 53 -10.37 12.46 3.46
C LYS A 53 -9.75 11.69 4.62
N GLN A 54 -9.78 10.34 4.58
CA GLN A 54 -9.39 9.51 5.71
C GLN A 54 -8.68 8.23 5.26
N ILE A 55 -7.72 7.79 6.06
CA ILE A 55 -7.29 6.40 6.09
C ILE A 55 -8.32 5.62 6.88
N ARG A 56 -8.72 4.48 6.37
CA ARG A 56 -9.76 3.60 6.88
C ARG A 56 -9.17 2.30 7.37
N LEU A 57 -9.95 1.56 8.15
CA LEU A 57 -9.57 0.30 8.77
C LEU A 57 -10.67 -0.74 8.57
N ALA A 58 -10.25 -1.98 8.30
CA ALA A 58 -11.05 -3.17 8.51
C ALA A 58 -10.27 -4.14 9.41
N TYR A 59 -10.96 -5.01 10.13
CA TYR A 59 -10.34 -5.96 11.04
C TYR A 59 -10.95 -7.35 10.93
N SER A 60 -10.17 -8.37 11.28
CA SER A 60 -10.59 -9.77 11.26
C SER A 60 -9.77 -10.61 12.24
N ASP A 61 -10.30 -11.75 12.66
CA ASP A 61 -9.53 -12.77 13.37
C ASP A 61 -8.83 -13.77 12.45
N ASN A 62 -9.11 -13.69 11.14
CA ASN A 62 -8.52 -14.52 10.11
C ASN A 62 -8.00 -13.65 8.97
N ILE A 63 -6.75 -13.86 8.54
CA ILE A 63 -6.14 -13.12 7.42
C ILE A 63 -6.90 -13.27 6.10
N GLU A 64 -7.55 -14.40 5.90
CA GLU A 64 -8.39 -14.67 4.72
C GLU A 64 -9.81 -14.07 4.85
N GLY A 65 -10.11 -13.40 5.96
CA GLY A 65 -11.40 -12.77 6.24
C GLY A 65 -12.42 -13.73 6.89
N PRO A 66 -13.71 -13.35 6.99
CA PRO A 66 -14.23 -12.05 6.53
C PRO A 66 -13.71 -10.86 7.34
N PHE A 67 -13.56 -9.71 6.69
CA PHE A 67 -13.18 -8.47 7.35
C PHE A 67 -14.41 -7.62 7.70
N THR A 68 -14.39 -7.03 8.89
CA THR A 68 -15.40 -6.06 9.36
C THR A 68 -14.84 -4.65 9.19
N ILE A 69 -15.59 -3.78 8.53
CA ILE A 69 -15.19 -2.38 8.35
C ILE A 69 -15.36 -1.63 9.68
N HIS A 70 -14.28 -0.98 10.14
CA HIS A 70 -14.36 -0.03 11.25
C HIS A 70 -15.07 1.24 10.78
N ASN A 71 -16.06 1.71 11.54
CA ASN A 71 -16.91 2.82 11.10
C ASN A 71 -16.20 4.17 11.03
N ASP A 72 -15.15 4.35 11.82
CA ASP A 72 -14.39 5.59 11.88
C ASP A 72 -13.09 5.46 11.09
N GLY A 73 -12.62 6.58 10.52
CA GLY A 73 -11.28 6.66 9.96
C GLY A 73 -10.23 6.73 11.06
N VAL A 74 -9.04 6.20 10.79
CA VAL A 74 -7.94 6.16 11.76
C VAL A 74 -7.03 7.39 11.69
N LEU A 75 -7.03 8.10 10.55
CA LEU A 75 -6.35 9.38 10.33
C LEU A 75 -7.11 10.19 9.29
N ASN A 76 -7.41 11.46 9.61
CA ASN A 76 -8.07 12.39 8.69
C ASN A 76 -7.06 13.39 8.13
N VAL A 77 -7.21 13.80 6.87
CA VAL A 77 -6.35 14.79 6.23
C VAL A 77 -6.25 16.11 7.01
N ASN A 78 -7.32 16.51 7.70
CA ASN A 78 -7.33 17.73 8.53
C ASN A 78 -6.44 17.64 9.79
N GLN A 79 -5.93 16.45 10.11
CA GLN A 79 -5.00 16.18 11.21
C GLN A 79 -3.55 16.15 10.73
N THR A 80 -3.30 16.50 9.47
CA THR A 80 -2.00 16.46 8.80
C THR A 80 -1.63 17.85 8.25
N LEU A 81 -0.41 18.00 7.75
CA LEU A 81 0.00 19.19 7.00
C LEU A 81 -0.60 19.25 5.58
N GLY A 82 -1.11 18.14 5.10
CA GLY A 82 -1.64 18.04 3.74
C GLY A 82 -3.03 18.63 3.59
N HIS A 83 -3.51 18.60 2.37
CA HIS A 83 -4.85 19.07 2.01
C HIS A 83 -5.48 18.13 0.99
N ASP A 84 -6.74 18.38 0.66
CA ASP A 84 -7.53 17.68 -0.35
C ASP A 84 -7.79 16.19 -0.03
N HIS A 85 -6.78 15.33 -0.01
CA HIS A 85 -6.96 13.90 0.27
C HIS A 85 -5.78 13.28 0.98
N ILE A 86 -6.01 12.06 1.53
CA ILE A 86 -5.00 11.22 2.18
C ILE A 86 -5.16 9.78 1.67
N ALA A 87 -4.06 9.09 1.36
CA ALA A 87 -4.16 7.75 0.77
C ALA A 87 -2.90 6.88 0.96
N SER A 88 -3.01 5.64 0.48
CA SER A 88 -1.96 4.62 0.34
C SER A 88 -1.16 4.39 1.61
N PRO A 89 -1.82 3.95 2.69
CA PRO A 89 -1.12 3.60 3.92
C PRO A 89 -0.12 2.48 3.67
N ASP A 90 1.01 2.55 4.36
CA ASP A 90 1.99 1.49 4.52
C ASP A 90 2.31 1.36 6.00
N VAL A 91 1.90 0.26 6.63
CA VAL A 91 1.82 0.16 8.09
C VAL A 91 2.78 -0.88 8.61
N HIS A 92 3.56 -0.49 9.62
CA HIS A 92 4.61 -1.27 10.25
C HIS A 92 4.46 -1.31 11.77
N ILE A 93 5.08 -2.30 12.41
CA ILE A 93 5.07 -2.48 13.85
C ILE A 93 6.47 -2.22 14.39
N ASP A 94 6.60 -1.24 15.25
CA ASP A 94 7.78 -0.99 16.08
C ASP A 94 7.54 -1.64 17.45
N ASN A 95 8.08 -2.85 17.62
CA ASN A 95 7.94 -3.60 18.86
C ASN A 95 8.77 -3.02 20.00
N ASP A 96 9.90 -2.39 19.71
CA ASP A 96 10.81 -1.84 20.70
C ASP A 96 10.18 -0.64 21.42
N ASN A 97 9.53 0.23 20.65
CA ASN A 97 8.86 1.42 21.17
C ASN A 97 7.37 1.20 21.41
N LYS A 98 6.82 0.02 21.09
CA LYS A 98 5.39 -0.30 21.14
C LYS A 98 4.54 0.73 20.40
N LYS A 99 4.88 0.95 19.13
CA LYS A 99 4.17 1.87 18.23
C LYS A 99 3.78 1.14 16.96
N ILE A 100 2.66 1.55 16.39
CA ILE A 100 2.32 1.27 15.01
C ILE A 100 2.68 2.51 14.21
N ILE A 101 3.52 2.33 13.20
CA ILE A 101 3.97 3.37 12.28
C ILE A 101 3.16 3.26 11.00
N MET A 102 2.66 4.37 10.48
CA MET A 102 2.00 4.41 9.18
C MET A 102 2.61 5.50 8.31
N TYR A 103 3.16 5.09 7.18
CA TYR A 103 3.49 5.99 6.08
C TYR A 103 2.23 6.19 5.25
N TYR A 104 1.94 7.43 4.89
CA TYR A 104 0.79 7.79 4.06
C TYR A 104 1.18 8.95 3.16
N HIS A 105 0.42 9.22 2.10
CA HIS A 105 0.66 10.41 1.30
C HIS A 105 -0.54 11.34 1.26
N THR A 106 -0.25 12.61 1.02
CA THR A 106 -1.23 13.69 0.85
C THR A 106 -0.66 14.75 -0.09
N PRO A 107 -1.48 15.54 -0.79
CA PRO A 107 -1.03 16.77 -1.44
C PRO A 107 -0.48 17.75 -0.41
N PHE A 108 0.71 18.25 -0.68
CA PHE A 108 1.42 19.25 0.12
C PHE A 108 2.30 20.08 -0.80
N GLU A 109 2.34 21.40 -0.62
CA GLU A 109 3.05 22.33 -1.50
C GLU A 109 2.66 22.12 -2.98
N ASP A 110 3.62 21.73 -3.84
CA ASP A 110 3.47 21.64 -5.29
C ASP A 110 3.08 20.25 -5.81
N TRP A 111 3.09 19.22 -4.95
CA TRP A 111 2.82 17.83 -5.36
C TRP A 111 2.20 16.98 -4.24
N GLN A 112 2.41 15.67 -4.31
CA GLN A 112 2.03 14.70 -3.29
C GLN A 112 3.29 14.13 -2.66
N TYR A 113 3.34 14.14 -1.33
CA TYR A 113 4.48 13.66 -0.56
C TYR A 113 4.05 12.68 0.51
N THR A 114 5.00 11.83 0.90
CA THR A 114 4.83 10.88 2.00
C THR A 114 5.16 11.54 3.32
N PHE A 115 4.34 11.22 4.31
CA PHE A 115 4.49 11.58 5.72
C PHE A 115 4.42 10.33 6.58
N GLU A 116 4.83 10.45 7.82
CA GLU A 116 4.77 9.41 8.84
C GLU A 116 3.75 9.77 9.90
N SER A 117 3.16 8.76 10.53
CA SER A 117 2.27 8.91 11.68
C SER A 117 2.40 7.72 12.62
N TYR A 118 2.03 7.91 13.88
CA TYR A 118 2.22 6.94 14.96
C TYR A 118 0.94 6.69 15.71
N SER A 119 0.78 5.46 16.19
CA SER A 119 -0.35 5.04 17.01
C SER A 119 0.08 4.05 18.08
N ASP A 120 -0.52 4.14 19.28
CA ASP A 120 -0.39 3.15 20.34
C ASP A 120 -1.37 1.98 20.18
N THR A 121 -2.44 2.15 19.40
CA THR A 121 -3.53 1.18 19.29
C THR A 121 -3.82 0.73 17.86
N GLY A 122 -3.31 1.46 16.85
CA GLY A 122 -3.68 1.27 15.44
C GLY A 122 -5.04 1.84 15.06
N LEU A 123 -5.78 2.44 16.00
CA LEU A 123 -7.13 2.98 15.76
C LEU A 123 -7.15 4.50 15.60
N THR A 124 -6.14 5.18 16.10
CA THR A 124 -5.98 6.64 15.98
C THR A 124 -4.51 6.95 15.80
N PHE A 125 -4.18 7.68 14.75
CA PHE A 125 -2.82 8.08 14.42
C PHE A 125 -2.60 9.56 14.63
N VAL A 126 -1.37 9.90 15.02
CA VAL A 126 -0.88 11.28 15.12
C VAL A 126 0.19 11.46 14.05
N SER A 127 -0.02 12.41 13.15
CA SER A 127 0.89 12.71 12.05
C SER A 127 2.14 13.42 12.53
N ASP A 128 3.30 13.03 12.03
CA ASP A 128 4.49 13.87 12.05
C ASP A 128 4.40 14.96 10.97
N ASN A 129 5.05 16.08 11.23
CA ASN A 129 5.03 17.26 10.36
C ASN A 129 6.25 17.35 9.43
N LYS A 130 6.89 16.22 9.11
CA LYS A 130 8.03 16.13 8.20
C LYS A 130 7.66 15.38 6.93
N SER A 131 7.84 16.02 5.78
CA SER A 131 7.79 15.34 4.48
C SER A 131 9.01 14.45 4.31
N LEU A 132 8.79 13.19 3.92
CA LEU A 132 9.85 12.17 3.81
C LEU A 132 10.37 12.01 2.38
N GLY A 133 9.53 12.28 1.38
CA GLY A 133 9.85 12.09 -0.03
C GLY A 133 8.61 11.97 -0.89
N MET A 134 8.77 11.43 -2.10
CA MET A 134 7.68 11.25 -3.05
C MET A 134 6.60 10.31 -2.52
N PHE A 135 5.42 10.35 -3.11
CA PHE A 135 4.23 9.65 -2.64
C PHE A 135 4.28 8.12 -2.86
N TYR A 136 3.47 7.39 -2.06
CA TYR A 136 3.36 5.91 -2.06
C TYR A 136 4.59 5.17 -1.53
N PHE A 137 5.18 5.60 -0.42
CA PHE A 137 6.23 4.80 0.22
C PHE A 137 5.76 3.38 0.49
N ARG A 138 6.65 2.44 0.21
CA ARG A 138 6.66 1.07 0.71
C ARG A 138 8.00 0.84 1.36
N VAL A 139 8.00 0.87 2.68
CA VAL A 139 9.19 0.76 3.51
C VAL A 139 9.52 -0.72 3.76
N PHE A 140 10.78 -1.07 3.76
CA PHE A 140 11.22 -2.42 4.09
C PHE A 140 12.65 -2.40 4.63
N GLU A 141 12.97 -3.42 5.42
CA GLU A 141 14.31 -3.64 5.95
C GLU A 141 14.98 -4.79 5.20
N PHE A 142 16.23 -4.62 4.81
CA PHE A 142 17.03 -5.65 4.20
C PHE A 142 18.50 -5.44 4.55
N ASP A 143 19.18 -6.50 5.03
CA ASP A 143 20.61 -6.49 5.41
C ASP A 143 20.95 -5.35 6.40
N ASN A 144 20.14 -5.21 7.45
CA ASN A 144 20.22 -4.16 8.50
C ASN A 144 20.19 -2.72 7.95
N ARG A 145 19.62 -2.51 6.79
CA ARG A 145 19.39 -1.21 6.15
C ARG A 145 17.90 -1.04 5.91
N THR A 146 17.43 0.18 6.00
CA THR A 146 16.02 0.52 5.75
C THR A 146 15.89 1.24 4.41
N PHE A 147 15.00 0.77 3.58
CA PHE A 147 14.74 1.28 2.24
C PHE A 147 13.27 1.66 2.07
N ALA A 148 13.00 2.50 1.09
CA ALA A 148 11.64 2.73 0.61
C ALA A 148 11.60 2.76 -0.92
N ILE A 149 10.52 2.23 -1.48
CA ILE A 149 10.15 2.43 -2.88
C ILE A 149 8.92 3.32 -2.92
N ALA A 150 8.96 4.36 -3.75
CA ALA A 150 7.88 5.31 -3.93
C ALA A 150 7.58 5.49 -5.42
N LYS A 151 6.59 6.33 -5.72
CA LYS A 151 6.26 6.70 -7.08
C LYS A 151 6.85 8.08 -7.42
N ASN A 152 7.67 8.15 -8.47
CA ASN A 152 8.18 9.41 -8.98
C ASN A 152 7.19 10.05 -9.94
N ARG A 153 6.28 10.88 -9.42
CA ARG A 153 5.18 11.49 -10.19
C ARG A 153 4.39 10.41 -10.96
N ASN A 154 4.31 10.50 -12.28
CA ASN A 154 3.66 9.49 -13.13
C ASN A 154 4.60 8.86 -14.15
N THR A 155 5.91 8.89 -13.88
CA THR A 155 6.95 8.48 -14.83
C THR A 155 7.60 7.14 -14.49
N SER A 156 7.89 6.91 -13.19
CA SER A 156 8.64 5.74 -12.74
C SER A 156 8.41 5.48 -11.24
N GLY A 157 9.05 4.45 -10.71
CA GLY A 157 9.38 4.37 -9.30
C GLY A 157 10.57 5.28 -8.95
N ILE A 158 10.74 5.52 -7.68
CA ILE A 158 11.90 6.18 -7.06
C ILE A 158 12.25 5.43 -5.79
N THR A 159 13.52 5.26 -5.50
CA THR A 159 13.99 4.48 -4.36
C THR A 159 14.77 5.33 -3.38
N TYR A 160 14.66 4.98 -2.12
CA TYR A 160 15.30 5.68 -1.02
C TYR A 160 15.99 4.69 -0.08
N GLU A 161 16.99 5.19 0.61
CA GLU A 161 17.61 4.55 1.77
C GLU A 161 17.56 5.52 2.96
N LEU A 162 17.25 5.00 4.15
CA LEU A 162 17.29 5.77 5.39
C LEU A 162 18.73 5.79 5.92
N ILE A 163 19.38 6.97 5.87
CA ILE A 163 20.74 7.20 6.33
C ILE A 163 20.71 8.37 7.31
N ASP A 164 21.23 8.19 8.51
CA ASP A 164 21.29 9.24 9.56
C ASP A 164 19.92 9.93 9.81
N ASN A 165 18.83 9.15 9.82
CA ASN A 165 17.43 9.61 9.95
C ASN A 165 16.92 10.49 8.79
N GLU A 166 17.56 10.44 7.62
CA GLU A 166 17.14 11.12 6.40
C GLU A 166 16.93 10.13 5.26
N TRP A 167 15.84 10.29 4.49
CA TRP A 167 15.56 9.49 3.31
C TRP A 167 16.35 10.02 2.11
N ILE A 168 17.38 9.29 1.70
CA ILE A 168 18.29 9.66 0.62
C ILE A 168 17.91 8.91 -0.65
N VAL A 169 17.66 9.66 -1.72
CA VAL A 169 17.33 9.09 -3.05
C VAL A 169 18.48 8.22 -3.55
N GLN A 170 18.16 7.03 -4.01
CA GLN A 170 19.12 6.06 -4.58
C GLN A 170 18.95 5.93 -6.10
N ASP A 171 17.71 5.82 -6.61
CA ASP A 171 17.40 5.75 -8.04
C ASP A 171 16.08 6.50 -8.32
N GLU A 172 16.12 7.50 -9.19
CA GLU A 172 14.95 8.31 -9.58
C GLU A 172 14.13 7.68 -10.72
N ASN A 173 14.63 6.64 -11.37
CA ASN A 173 14.03 6.05 -12.56
C ASN A 173 13.77 4.55 -12.42
N PHE A 174 13.59 4.09 -11.19
CA PHE A 174 13.31 2.71 -10.87
C PHE A 174 11.96 2.27 -11.48
N ILE A 175 11.97 1.21 -12.27
CA ILE A 175 10.80 0.63 -12.98
C ILE A 175 9.94 1.70 -13.68
N PRO A 176 10.14 1.91 -14.99
CA PRO A 176 9.36 2.88 -15.76
C PRO A 176 7.85 2.64 -15.67
N ASN A 177 7.07 3.69 -15.54
CA ASN A 177 5.61 3.68 -15.45
C ASN A 177 5.05 2.84 -14.28
N MET A 178 5.83 2.50 -13.27
CA MET A 178 5.36 1.83 -12.07
C MET A 178 4.19 2.61 -11.44
N ARG A 179 3.10 1.91 -11.09
CA ARG A 179 1.98 2.56 -10.40
C ARG A 179 2.16 2.49 -8.89
N HIS A 180 1.89 1.35 -8.32
CA HIS A 180 2.10 1.04 -6.90
C HIS A 180 2.89 -0.24 -6.79
N CYS A 181 3.56 -0.41 -5.66
CA CYS A 181 4.29 -1.64 -5.40
C CYS A 181 4.01 -2.18 -4.00
N ALA A 182 4.43 -3.43 -3.79
CA ALA A 182 4.59 -4.07 -2.51
C ALA A 182 5.91 -4.82 -2.52
N VAL A 183 6.53 -5.01 -1.35
CA VAL A 183 7.83 -5.64 -1.23
C VAL A 183 7.72 -6.92 -0.42
N LEU A 184 8.35 -7.98 -0.91
CA LEU A 184 8.53 -9.25 -0.20
C LEU A 184 10.01 -9.54 -0.05
N ILE A 185 10.43 -9.82 1.18
CA ILE A 185 11.77 -10.37 1.43
C ILE A 185 11.64 -11.87 1.65
N HIS A 186 12.29 -12.64 0.79
CA HIS A 186 12.23 -14.09 0.87
C HIS A 186 13.59 -14.70 0.49
N ASN A 187 14.10 -15.63 1.32
CA ASN A 187 15.39 -16.29 1.11
C ASN A 187 16.54 -15.31 0.84
N ASN A 188 16.65 -14.26 1.63
CA ASN A 188 17.67 -13.20 1.49
C ASN A 188 17.68 -12.52 0.11
N LYS A 189 16.51 -12.35 -0.48
CA LYS A 189 16.28 -11.65 -1.75
C LYS A 189 15.11 -10.69 -1.61
N VAL A 190 15.16 -9.61 -2.36
CA VAL A 190 14.09 -8.60 -2.42
C VAL A 190 13.28 -8.80 -3.69
N PHE A 191 11.97 -8.94 -3.53
CA PHE A 191 10.99 -9.05 -4.61
C PHE A 191 10.04 -7.87 -4.56
N VAL A 192 9.90 -7.17 -5.67
CA VAL A 192 8.99 -6.04 -5.82
C VAL A 192 7.82 -6.46 -6.70
N PHE A 193 6.60 -6.41 -6.15
CA PHE A 193 5.36 -6.65 -6.87
C PHE A 193 4.77 -5.29 -7.26
N TYR A 194 4.38 -5.13 -8.52
CA TYR A 194 3.90 -3.83 -9.02
C TYR A 194 3.01 -3.98 -10.23
N SER A 195 2.24 -2.93 -10.55
CA SER A 195 1.54 -2.78 -11.81
C SER A 195 2.12 -1.62 -12.63
N VAL A 196 1.85 -1.63 -13.95
CA VAL A 196 2.44 -0.68 -14.89
C VAL A 196 1.35 0.16 -15.56
N ILE A 197 1.50 1.48 -15.50
CA ILE A 197 0.63 2.43 -16.20
C ILE A 197 0.86 2.32 -17.70
N GLY A 198 -0.20 2.21 -18.47
CA GLY A 198 -0.15 2.07 -19.93
C GLY A 198 -0.35 0.65 -20.44
N ASP A 199 -0.35 -0.36 -19.57
CA ASP A 199 -0.73 -1.72 -19.94
C ASP A 199 -2.21 -1.77 -20.35
N GLU A 200 -2.52 -2.55 -21.40
CA GLU A 200 -3.91 -2.74 -21.87
C GLU A 200 -4.78 -3.51 -20.88
N GLN A 201 -4.14 -4.41 -20.11
CA GLN A 201 -4.73 -5.11 -19.00
C GLN A 201 -3.76 -5.01 -17.83
N GLU A 202 -3.87 -3.92 -17.08
CA GLU A 202 -2.96 -3.68 -15.95
C GLU A 202 -2.96 -4.89 -15.01
N SER A 203 -1.79 -5.45 -14.81
CA SER A 203 -1.56 -6.76 -14.18
C SER A 203 -0.44 -6.64 -13.15
N ILE A 204 -0.29 -7.62 -12.27
CA ILE A 204 0.76 -7.61 -11.27
C ILE A 204 1.99 -8.36 -11.78
N TYR A 205 3.09 -7.64 -11.84
CA TYR A 205 4.44 -8.16 -12.10
C TYR A 205 5.18 -8.37 -10.79
N CYS A 206 6.19 -9.20 -10.82
CA CYS A 206 7.15 -9.40 -9.75
C CYS A 206 8.57 -9.33 -10.31
N SER A 207 9.37 -8.46 -9.75
CA SER A 207 10.81 -8.37 -10.08
C SER A 207 11.67 -8.73 -8.89
N GLU A 208 12.69 -9.56 -9.10
CA GLU A 208 13.81 -9.74 -8.17
C GLU A 208 14.78 -8.56 -8.35
N VAL A 209 15.14 -7.89 -7.27
CA VAL A 209 15.90 -6.64 -7.29
C VAL A 209 17.15 -6.74 -6.43
N ASN A 210 18.29 -6.26 -6.95
CA ASN A 210 19.49 -6.02 -6.18
C ASN A 210 19.46 -4.60 -5.58
N VAL A 211 19.20 -4.46 -4.29
CA VAL A 211 19.06 -3.15 -3.63
C VAL A 211 20.36 -2.34 -3.51
N ASN A 212 21.53 -2.96 -3.76
CA ASN A 212 22.80 -2.24 -3.71
C ASN A 212 23.02 -1.33 -4.93
N ASN A 213 22.37 -1.63 -6.04
CA ASN A 213 22.45 -0.84 -7.29
C ASN A 213 21.10 -0.67 -7.99
N TRP A 214 20.01 -1.17 -7.37
CA TRP A 214 18.64 -1.16 -7.87
C TRP A 214 18.44 -1.85 -9.22
N GLU A 215 19.34 -2.77 -9.57
CA GLU A 215 19.25 -3.56 -10.79
C GLU A 215 18.13 -4.58 -10.70
N ILE A 216 17.33 -4.68 -11.76
CA ILE A 216 16.31 -5.71 -11.93
C ILE A 216 16.98 -6.96 -12.49
N ILE A 217 17.02 -8.03 -11.70
CA ILE A 217 17.63 -9.32 -12.07
C ILE A 217 16.73 -10.10 -13.02
N GLN A 218 15.44 -10.16 -12.69
CA GLN A 218 14.42 -10.82 -13.52
C GLN A 218 13.03 -10.26 -13.21
N THR A 219 12.15 -10.32 -14.19
CA THR A 219 10.74 -9.93 -14.06
C THR A 219 9.82 -11.04 -14.55
N LYS A 220 8.70 -11.24 -13.85
CA LYS A 220 7.65 -12.20 -14.22
C LYS A 220 6.28 -11.57 -14.07
N LEU A 221 5.38 -11.88 -14.98
CA LEU A 221 3.94 -11.66 -14.78
C LEU A 221 3.44 -12.68 -13.75
N VAL A 222 2.83 -12.20 -12.67
CA VAL A 222 2.37 -13.03 -11.55
C VAL A 222 0.86 -13.19 -11.55
N LEU A 223 0.13 -12.07 -11.69
CA LEU A 223 -1.32 -12.04 -11.66
C LEU A 223 -1.86 -11.17 -12.80
N LYS A 224 -2.85 -11.66 -13.49
CA LYS A 224 -3.69 -10.89 -14.42
C LYS A 224 -5.16 -11.09 -14.04
N PRO A 225 -6.08 -10.21 -14.45
CA PRO A 225 -7.51 -10.43 -14.25
C PRO A 225 -7.97 -11.75 -14.87
N GLU A 226 -8.60 -12.60 -14.05
CA GLU A 226 -9.09 -13.93 -14.43
C GLU A 226 -10.53 -14.19 -13.97
N TYR A 227 -11.05 -13.39 -13.03
CA TYR A 227 -12.37 -13.56 -12.43
C TYR A 227 -13.27 -12.36 -12.66
N ASP A 228 -14.57 -12.56 -12.55
CA ASP A 228 -15.58 -11.51 -12.79
C ASP A 228 -15.36 -10.29 -11.86
N TYR A 229 -15.02 -10.51 -10.59
CA TYR A 229 -14.74 -9.44 -9.65
C TYR A 229 -13.43 -8.68 -9.95
N GLU A 230 -12.57 -9.21 -10.81
CA GLU A 230 -11.36 -8.58 -11.34
C GLU A 230 -11.62 -7.89 -12.70
N GLY A 231 -12.85 -7.98 -13.21
CA GLY A 231 -13.27 -7.35 -14.44
C GLY A 231 -12.87 -8.10 -15.72
N VAL A 232 -12.58 -9.42 -15.66
CA VAL A 232 -12.06 -10.20 -16.80
C VAL A 232 -12.92 -10.10 -18.07
N ASN A 233 -14.24 -9.94 -17.91
CA ASN A 233 -15.20 -9.83 -19.03
C ASN A 233 -15.39 -8.41 -19.57
N LEU A 234 -14.74 -7.42 -18.95
CA LEU A 234 -14.77 -6.03 -19.41
C LEU A 234 -13.77 -5.78 -20.54
N PRO A 235 -14.00 -4.77 -21.38
CA PRO A 235 -13.06 -4.40 -22.42
C PRO A 235 -11.66 -4.10 -21.88
N LYS A 236 -10.65 -4.53 -22.62
CA LYS A 236 -9.25 -4.17 -22.36
C LYS A 236 -8.95 -2.82 -23.00
N PHE A 237 -8.27 -1.95 -22.26
CA PHE A 237 -7.76 -0.68 -22.77
C PHE A 237 -6.54 -0.23 -21.94
N LYS A 238 -5.70 0.57 -22.55
CA LYS A 238 -4.51 1.10 -21.87
C LYS A 238 -4.89 1.88 -20.62
N SER A 239 -4.29 1.50 -19.52
CA SER A 239 -4.50 2.18 -18.26
C SER A 239 -3.88 3.59 -18.29
N THR A 240 -4.47 4.49 -17.52
CA THR A 240 -4.01 5.88 -17.40
C THR A 240 -3.57 6.20 -15.98
N PRO A 241 -2.72 7.22 -15.77
CA PRO A 241 -2.42 7.72 -14.43
C PRO A 241 -3.69 8.13 -13.66
N GLY A 242 -3.64 8.02 -12.34
CA GLY A 242 -4.73 8.43 -11.46
C GLY A 242 -5.83 7.38 -11.29
N SER A 243 -6.98 7.84 -10.79
CA SER A 243 -8.13 6.99 -10.48
C SER A 243 -8.93 6.62 -11.71
N VAL A 244 -9.65 5.51 -11.57
CA VAL A 244 -10.72 5.09 -12.45
C VAL A 244 -12.02 5.04 -11.63
N ASN A 245 -13.09 5.66 -12.13
CA ASN A 245 -14.40 5.75 -11.44
C ASN A 245 -15.46 4.83 -12.07
N TYR A 246 -15.02 3.79 -12.75
CA TYR A 246 -15.85 2.77 -13.37
C TYR A 246 -15.15 1.41 -13.31
N ASP A 247 -15.89 0.32 -13.50
CA ASP A 247 -15.33 -1.02 -13.45
C ASP A 247 -14.40 -1.26 -14.65
N VAL A 248 -13.23 -1.84 -14.38
CA VAL A 248 -12.15 -2.04 -15.36
C VAL A 248 -11.57 -3.45 -15.26
N ASN A 249 -10.99 -3.91 -16.36
CA ASN A 249 -10.25 -5.16 -16.43
C ASN A 249 -8.79 -4.93 -16.04
N GLN A 250 -8.54 -4.74 -14.73
CA GLN A 250 -7.22 -4.36 -14.23
C GLN A 250 -7.01 -4.81 -12.77
N LEU A 251 -5.78 -5.22 -12.44
CA LEU A 251 -5.31 -5.43 -11.09
C LEU A 251 -4.30 -4.33 -10.73
N ARG A 252 -4.51 -3.70 -9.58
CA ARG A 252 -3.69 -2.57 -9.10
C ARG A 252 -3.40 -2.72 -7.60
N ASP A 253 -2.51 -1.89 -7.10
CA ASP A 253 -2.24 -1.67 -5.68
C ASP A 253 -1.97 -2.96 -4.89
N PRO A 254 -0.93 -3.73 -5.26
CA PRO A 254 -0.57 -4.94 -4.51
C PRO A 254 -0.24 -4.60 -3.06
N CYS A 255 -0.63 -5.48 -2.16
CA CYS A 255 -0.19 -5.55 -0.78
C CYS A 255 0.32 -6.97 -0.52
N ILE A 256 1.40 -7.09 0.20
CA ILE A 256 2.00 -8.39 0.55
C ILE A 256 1.98 -8.54 2.07
N TYR A 257 1.52 -9.71 2.51
CA TYR A 257 1.62 -10.12 3.91
C TYR A 257 2.14 -11.56 3.97
N GLN A 258 3.08 -11.82 4.86
CA GLN A 258 3.67 -13.15 5.04
C GLN A 258 3.45 -13.66 6.45
N GLU A 259 2.89 -14.86 6.59
CA GLU A 259 2.73 -15.57 7.84
C GLU A 259 2.78 -17.09 7.60
N ASP A 260 3.39 -17.85 8.51
CA ASP A 260 3.42 -19.31 8.52
C ASP A 260 3.82 -19.95 7.17
N ASN A 261 4.85 -19.42 6.52
CA ASN A 261 5.33 -19.81 5.19
C ASN A 261 4.33 -19.61 4.04
N LYS A 262 3.25 -18.89 4.28
CA LYS A 262 2.32 -18.44 3.24
C LYS A 262 2.55 -16.96 2.93
N VAL A 263 2.27 -16.61 1.70
CA VAL A 263 2.26 -15.21 1.22
C VAL A 263 0.85 -14.91 0.73
N TYR A 264 0.29 -13.85 1.26
CA TYR A 264 -1.04 -13.34 0.95
C TYR A 264 -0.97 -12.04 0.18
#